data_098877ff7417d285283351b60bb76b4d
#
_entry.id   098877ff7417d285283351b60bb76b4d
#
_cell.length_a   1.000
_cell.length_b   1.000
_cell.length_c   1.000
_cell.angle_alpha   90.00
_cell.angle_beta   90.00
_cell.angle_gamma   90.00
#
_symmetry.space_group_name_H-M   'P 1'
#
loop_
_entity.id
_entity.type
_entity.pdbx_description
1 polymer ?
#
loop_
_entity_poly.entity_id
_entity_poly.type
_entity_poly.pdbx_seq_one_letter_code
_entity_poly.pdbx_strand_id
1 'polypeptide(L)'
;AEMAIQAIESGHHVVIEKPMALTLADAEKVVYTSLRFRKQVFCVMQNRYSPPSVWIKEMVESGKLGQIYMVQLNCYWNRDERYYKPGGWHGDAALDGGTLFTQFSHFIDIMYWLFGDICNIQTHFADFNHEKLTAFEDSGFVNFNFVNGGMGSLSYSTAVWDKNLESSMLIVAENGSVKIGGQYMNEVEYCHIKDYEMPELAPTNPGNDYGPYKGSAQNHNFVIRNVVNVLSGAPGEIITTNVLEGMKVVDIIRRIYAGKSVK
;
A
#
# COMPACT_ATOMS: atom_id res chain seq x y z
N ALA A 1 7.56 -7.40 13.75
CA ALA A 1 9.01 -7.15 13.70
C ALA A 1 9.78 -8.14 14.56
N GLU A 2 9.46 -8.33 15.83
CA GLU A 2 10.20 -9.20 16.77
C GLU A 2 10.32 -10.64 16.28
N MET A 3 9.22 -11.27 15.88
CA MET A 3 9.24 -12.62 15.29
C MET A 3 10.09 -12.71 14.03
N ALA A 4 10.05 -11.68 13.17
CA ALA A 4 10.88 -11.63 11.97
C ALA A 4 12.38 -11.58 12.33
N ILE A 5 12.76 -10.76 13.31
CA ILE A 5 14.13 -10.66 13.81
C ILE A 5 14.62 -12.01 14.35
N GLN A 6 13.84 -12.67 15.20
CA GLN A 6 14.17 -13.98 15.76
C GLN A 6 14.36 -15.05 14.67
N ALA A 7 13.49 -15.06 13.64
CA ALA A 7 13.61 -15.99 12.52
C ALA A 7 14.88 -15.71 11.70
N ILE A 8 15.21 -14.44 11.43
CA ILE A 8 16.43 -14.05 10.72
C ILE A 8 17.68 -14.47 11.50
N GLU A 9 17.73 -14.20 12.81
CA GLU A 9 18.83 -14.59 13.69
C GLU A 9 19.02 -16.11 13.77
N SER A 10 17.90 -16.86 13.67
CA SER A 10 17.91 -18.32 13.58
C SER A 10 18.29 -18.85 12.19
N GLY A 11 18.67 -17.98 11.26
CA GLY A 11 19.20 -18.37 9.94
C GLY A 11 18.16 -18.55 8.84
N HIS A 12 16.92 -18.08 9.03
CA HIS A 12 15.84 -18.22 8.04
C HIS A 12 15.66 -16.97 7.19
N HIS A 13 15.21 -17.15 5.95
CA HIS A 13 14.60 -16.09 5.15
C HIS A 13 13.18 -15.86 5.68
N VAL A 14 12.63 -14.65 5.51
CA VAL A 14 11.35 -14.27 6.11
C VAL A 14 10.38 -13.75 5.05
N VAL A 15 9.15 -14.19 5.11
CA VAL A 15 8.00 -13.53 4.47
C VAL A 15 7.22 -12.84 5.59
N ILE A 16 7.08 -11.53 5.51
CA ILE A 16 6.42 -10.72 6.53
C ILE A 16 5.15 -10.07 5.98
N GLU A 17 4.04 -10.22 6.72
CA GLU A 17 2.80 -9.54 6.40
C GLU A 17 2.90 -8.03 6.61
N LYS A 18 2.04 -7.31 5.90
CA LYS A 18 1.92 -5.87 6.04
C LYS A 18 1.01 -5.48 7.23
N PRO A 19 1.30 -4.37 7.88
CA PRO A 19 2.55 -3.62 7.77
C PRO A 19 3.71 -4.39 8.39
N MET A 20 4.92 -4.24 7.86
CA MET A 20 6.06 -4.97 8.43
C MET A 20 6.41 -4.58 9.88
N ALA A 21 6.01 -3.39 10.28
CA ALA A 21 6.12 -2.85 11.64
C ALA A 21 5.19 -1.65 11.80
N LEU A 22 4.90 -1.25 13.05
CA LEU A 22 4.14 -0.03 13.36
C LEU A 22 5.03 1.17 13.66
N THR A 23 6.33 0.95 13.89
CA THR A 23 7.30 2.02 14.12
C THR A 23 8.45 1.94 13.14
N LEU A 24 9.02 3.09 12.77
CA LEU A 24 10.20 3.13 11.92
C LEU A 24 11.39 2.42 12.59
N ALA A 25 11.58 2.61 13.88
CA ALA A 25 12.67 1.97 14.63
C ALA A 25 12.63 0.43 14.56
N ASP A 26 11.43 -0.16 14.61
CA ASP A 26 11.29 -1.61 14.51
C ASP A 26 11.48 -2.09 13.06
N ALA A 27 11.02 -1.32 12.08
CA ALA A 27 11.30 -1.60 10.67
C ALA A 27 12.81 -1.54 10.37
N GLU A 28 13.52 -0.53 10.89
CA GLU A 28 14.99 -0.40 10.78
C GLU A 28 15.72 -1.59 11.41
N LYS A 29 15.27 -2.08 12.57
CA LYS A 29 15.84 -3.29 13.20
C LYS A 29 15.70 -4.52 12.29
N VAL A 30 14.54 -4.71 11.64
CA VAL A 30 14.35 -5.81 10.68
C VAL A 30 15.32 -5.67 9.50
N VAL A 31 15.46 -4.46 8.93
CA VAL A 31 16.41 -4.17 7.84
C VAL A 31 17.84 -4.49 8.29
N TYR A 32 18.27 -3.92 9.42
CA TYR A 32 19.62 -4.14 9.94
C TYR A 32 19.92 -5.62 10.17
N THR A 33 18.96 -6.35 10.77
CA THR A 33 19.13 -7.78 11.06
C THR A 33 19.21 -8.59 9.77
N SER A 34 18.36 -8.28 8.78
CA SER A 34 18.37 -8.92 7.47
C SER A 34 19.74 -8.79 6.78
N LEU A 35 20.30 -7.58 6.78
CA LEU A 35 21.62 -7.29 6.20
C LEU A 35 22.74 -8.00 6.98
N ARG A 36 22.73 -7.92 8.31
CA ARG A 36 23.73 -8.53 9.19
C ARG A 36 23.82 -10.03 9.02
N PHE A 37 22.67 -10.71 8.94
CA PHE A 37 22.58 -12.17 8.81
C PHE A 37 22.49 -12.64 7.35
N ARG A 38 22.52 -11.70 6.38
CA ARG A 38 22.42 -12.00 4.93
C ARG A 38 21.20 -12.84 4.59
N LYS A 39 20.04 -12.49 5.17
CA LYS A 39 18.77 -13.17 4.92
C LYS A 39 17.83 -12.28 4.14
N GLN A 40 17.12 -12.88 3.20
CA GLN A 40 16.11 -12.18 2.42
C GLN A 40 14.83 -11.98 3.26
N VAL A 41 14.23 -10.81 3.13
CA VAL A 41 12.93 -10.49 3.70
C VAL A 41 12.01 -10.03 2.57
N PHE A 42 10.88 -10.69 2.44
CA PHE A 42 9.84 -10.43 1.45
C PHE A 42 8.64 -9.81 2.17
N CYS A 43 8.28 -8.58 1.82
CA CYS A 43 7.09 -7.94 2.36
C CYS A 43 5.87 -8.30 1.51
N VAL A 44 4.75 -8.65 2.16
CA VAL A 44 3.52 -9.03 1.45
C VAL A 44 2.77 -7.78 0.99
N MET A 45 3.08 -7.32 -0.23
CA MET A 45 2.38 -6.22 -0.92
C MET A 45 1.78 -6.74 -2.22
N GLN A 46 0.78 -7.63 -2.07
CA GLN A 46 0.21 -8.42 -3.16
C GLN A 46 -0.48 -7.58 -4.25
N ASN A 47 -0.85 -6.33 -3.98
CA ASN A 47 -1.48 -5.45 -4.97
C ASN A 47 -0.53 -5.09 -6.13
N ARG A 48 0.79 -5.15 -5.93
CA ARG A 48 1.79 -4.94 -6.99
C ARG A 48 1.67 -5.94 -8.15
N TYR A 49 1.07 -7.12 -7.90
CA TYR A 49 0.89 -8.18 -8.90
C TYR A 49 -0.42 -8.09 -9.68
N SER A 50 -1.29 -7.14 -9.38
CA SER A 50 -2.50 -6.91 -10.17
C SER A 50 -2.13 -6.45 -11.57
N PRO A 51 -2.76 -6.96 -12.64
CA PRO A 51 -2.46 -6.55 -14.00
C PRO A 51 -2.48 -5.04 -14.25
N PRO A 52 -3.43 -4.25 -13.74
CA PRO A 52 -3.36 -2.79 -13.82
C PRO A 52 -2.15 -2.18 -13.11
N SER A 53 -1.73 -2.75 -11.96
CA SER A 53 -0.56 -2.25 -11.22
C SER A 53 0.75 -2.52 -11.97
N VAL A 54 0.89 -3.71 -12.56
CA VAL A 54 2.06 -4.06 -13.40
C VAL A 54 2.11 -3.16 -14.63
N TRP A 55 0.97 -3.03 -15.33
CA TRP A 55 0.88 -2.21 -16.53
C TRP A 55 1.24 -0.73 -16.26
N ILE A 56 0.67 -0.12 -15.22
CA ILE A 56 0.98 1.30 -14.94
C ILE A 56 2.44 1.49 -14.51
N LYS A 57 3.02 0.49 -13.84
CA LYS A 57 4.45 0.51 -13.51
C LYS A 57 5.31 0.58 -14.76
N GLU A 58 5.00 -0.23 -15.77
CA GLU A 58 5.68 -0.19 -17.08
C GLU A 58 5.50 1.17 -17.78
N MET A 59 4.31 1.78 -17.71
CA MET A 59 4.07 3.11 -18.29
C MET A 59 4.90 4.21 -17.62
N VAL A 60 5.03 4.15 -16.30
CA VAL A 60 5.86 5.08 -15.54
C VAL A 60 7.35 4.85 -15.84
N GLU A 61 7.83 3.60 -15.77
CA GLU A 61 9.26 3.28 -15.96
C GLU A 61 9.73 3.49 -17.40
N SER A 62 8.88 3.25 -18.38
CA SER A 62 9.21 3.51 -19.79
C SER A 62 9.24 5.00 -20.15
N GLY A 63 8.81 5.88 -19.23
CA GLY A 63 8.73 7.32 -19.49
C GLY A 63 7.61 7.73 -20.45
N LYS A 64 6.72 6.83 -20.85
CA LYS A 64 5.61 7.13 -21.79
C LYS A 64 4.68 8.22 -21.29
N LEU A 65 4.46 8.29 -19.97
CA LEU A 65 3.67 9.35 -19.36
C LEU A 65 4.37 10.72 -19.36
N GLY A 66 5.69 10.76 -19.53
CA GLY A 66 6.46 11.98 -19.32
C GLY A 66 6.48 12.41 -17.85
N GLN A 67 6.57 13.71 -17.60
CA GLN A 67 6.58 14.25 -16.24
C GLN A 67 5.21 14.03 -15.58
N ILE A 68 5.20 13.48 -14.37
CA ILE A 68 3.99 13.35 -13.55
C ILE A 68 3.68 14.70 -12.91
N TYR A 69 2.48 15.22 -13.12
CA TYR A 69 2.04 16.51 -12.58
C TYR A 69 1.24 16.33 -11.30
N MET A 70 0.24 15.42 -11.33
CA MET A 70 -0.67 15.24 -10.22
C MET A 70 -1.07 13.75 -10.09
N VAL A 71 -1.13 13.27 -8.86
CA VAL A 71 -1.69 11.95 -8.50
C VAL A 71 -2.73 12.14 -7.41
N GLN A 72 -3.92 11.58 -7.62
CA GLN A 72 -4.96 11.53 -6.61
C GLN A 72 -5.25 10.06 -6.26
N LEU A 73 -5.08 9.70 -5.00
CA LEU A 73 -5.37 8.38 -4.45
C LEU A 73 -6.60 8.45 -3.56
N ASN A 74 -7.61 7.62 -3.84
CA ASN A 74 -8.84 7.52 -3.05
C ASN A 74 -9.02 6.11 -2.52
N CYS A 75 -9.37 5.98 -1.22
CA CYS A 75 -9.56 4.70 -0.56
C CYS A 75 -10.79 4.79 0.37
N TYR A 76 -11.93 4.30 -0.08
CA TYR A 76 -13.20 4.39 0.61
C TYR A 76 -13.78 3.01 0.89
N TRP A 77 -13.61 2.53 2.14
CA TRP A 77 -14.02 1.20 2.56
C TRP A 77 -14.99 1.25 3.73
N ASN A 78 -15.79 0.21 3.87
CA ASN A 78 -16.56 -0.02 5.07
C ASN A 78 -15.75 -0.83 6.08
N ARG A 79 -15.63 -0.33 7.30
CA ARG A 79 -15.15 -1.05 8.47
C ARG A 79 -15.98 -0.61 9.68
N ASP A 80 -16.89 -1.44 10.11
CA ASP A 80 -17.82 -1.19 11.22
C ASP A 80 -17.62 -2.23 12.34
N GLU A 81 -18.61 -2.41 13.22
CA GLU A 81 -18.56 -3.41 14.31
C GLU A 81 -18.39 -4.85 13.82
N ARG A 82 -18.67 -5.14 12.54
CA ARG A 82 -18.39 -6.46 11.93
C ARG A 82 -16.87 -6.71 11.82
N TYR A 83 -16.10 -5.66 11.67
CA TYR A 83 -14.65 -5.68 11.60
C TYR A 83 -14.00 -5.39 12.97
N TYR A 84 -14.38 -4.28 13.63
CA TYR A 84 -13.84 -3.85 14.92
C TYR A 84 -14.59 -4.52 16.07
N LYS A 85 -14.30 -5.81 16.32
CA LYS A 85 -14.99 -6.58 17.35
C LYS A 85 -14.41 -6.28 18.76
N PRO A 86 -15.26 -6.13 19.78
CA PRO A 86 -14.79 -5.98 21.15
C PRO A 86 -13.82 -7.09 21.58
N GLY A 87 -12.68 -6.72 22.15
CA GLY A 87 -11.64 -7.66 22.59
C GLY A 87 -10.75 -8.20 21.46
N GLY A 88 -10.95 -7.75 20.19
CA GLY A 88 -10.04 -8.00 19.10
C GLY A 88 -8.84 -7.03 19.11
N TRP A 89 -7.85 -7.29 18.27
CA TRP A 89 -6.69 -6.39 18.12
C TRP A 89 -6.98 -5.22 17.14
N HIS A 90 -7.98 -5.38 16.29
CA HIS A 90 -8.42 -4.33 15.38
C HIS A 90 -8.99 -3.14 16.18
N GLY A 91 -8.60 -1.94 15.82
CA GLY A 91 -9.03 -0.72 16.49
C GLY A 91 -8.18 -0.31 17.71
N ASP A 92 -7.29 -1.17 18.19
CA ASP A 92 -6.33 -0.84 19.23
C ASP A 92 -5.11 -0.12 18.62
N ALA A 93 -4.83 1.11 19.04
CA ALA A 93 -3.75 1.91 18.47
C ALA A 93 -2.36 1.27 18.59
N ALA A 94 -2.12 0.46 19.64
CA ALA A 94 -0.83 -0.19 19.88
C ALA A 94 -0.64 -1.44 18.99
N LEU A 95 -1.71 -2.09 18.56
CA LEU A 95 -1.69 -3.33 17.81
C LEU A 95 -2.01 -3.12 16.32
N ASP A 96 -2.99 -2.25 16.02
CA ASP A 96 -3.46 -1.90 14.68
C ASP A 96 -2.62 -0.78 14.05
N GLY A 97 -2.22 0.19 14.85
CA GLY A 97 -1.40 1.34 14.42
C GLY A 97 -2.18 2.47 13.78
N GLY A 98 -3.39 2.22 13.30
CA GLY A 98 -4.27 3.18 12.62
C GLY A 98 -4.70 2.76 11.22
N THR A 99 -5.67 3.48 10.69
CA THR A 99 -6.35 3.16 9.41
C THR A 99 -5.37 2.99 8.24
N LEU A 100 -4.35 3.83 8.15
CA LEU A 100 -3.38 3.75 7.06
C LEU A 100 -2.47 2.53 7.14
N PHE A 101 -2.16 2.02 8.35
CA PHE A 101 -1.33 0.83 8.51
C PHE A 101 -2.05 -0.44 8.08
N THR A 102 -3.27 -0.66 8.58
CA THR A 102 -3.95 -1.94 8.39
C THR A 102 -4.82 -1.97 7.14
N GLN A 103 -5.53 -0.88 6.82
CA GLN A 103 -6.46 -0.86 5.69
C GLN A 103 -5.78 -0.42 4.39
N PHE A 104 -5.01 0.67 4.43
CA PHE A 104 -4.61 1.36 3.20
C PHE A 104 -3.11 1.33 2.88
N SER A 105 -2.29 0.61 3.65
CA SER A 105 -0.85 0.47 3.40
C SER A 105 -0.52 -0.08 2.00
N HIS A 106 -1.35 -0.96 1.43
CA HIS A 106 -1.18 -1.44 0.06
C HIS A 106 -1.23 -0.34 -1.00
N PHE A 107 -2.08 0.65 -0.81
CA PHE A 107 -2.24 1.75 -1.77
C PHE A 107 -1.13 2.79 -1.60
N ILE A 108 -0.66 3.00 -0.37
CA ILE A 108 0.54 3.81 -0.10
C ILE A 108 1.78 3.13 -0.69
N ASP A 109 1.86 1.80 -0.61
CA ASP A 109 2.91 1.02 -1.25
C ASP A 109 2.91 1.18 -2.77
N ILE A 110 1.75 1.04 -3.43
CA ILE A 110 1.62 1.26 -4.88
C ILE A 110 2.04 2.68 -5.25
N MET A 111 1.59 3.69 -4.51
CA MET A 111 1.98 5.09 -4.75
C MET A 111 3.50 5.28 -4.66
N TYR A 112 4.12 4.77 -3.59
CA TYR A 112 5.57 4.82 -3.40
C TYR A 112 6.31 4.06 -4.50
N TRP A 113 5.86 2.86 -4.84
CA TRP A 113 6.46 2.02 -5.88
C TRP A 113 6.43 2.66 -7.26
N LEU A 114 5.39 3.43 -7.58
CA LEU A 114 5.23 4.10 -8.87
C LEU A 114 5.99 5.43 -8.92
N PHE A 115 5.91 6.26 -7.89
CA PHE A 115 6.32 7.67 -7.96
C PHE A 115 7.45 8.04 -6.98
N GLY A 116 7.82 7.12 -6.09
CA GLY A 116 8.85 7.37 -5.07
C GLY A 116 8.33 8.07 -3.83
N ASP A 117 9.24 8.67 -3.09
CA ASP A 117 9.00 9.26 -1.77
C ASP A 117 8.24 10.58 -1.85
N ILE A 118 7.60 10.97 -0.73
CA ILE A 118 6.81 12.18 -0.60
C ILE A 118 7.41 13.16 0.42
N CYS A 119 7.10 14.43 0.27
CA CYS A 119 7.50 15.53 1.16
C CYS A 119 6.41 16.59 1.27
N ASN A 120 6.61 17.63 2.10
CA ASN A 120 5.66 18.74 2.30
C ASN A 120 4.25 18.26 2.66
N ILE A 121 4.15 17.31 3.58
CA ILE A 121 2.93 16.61 3.94
C ILE A 121 2.04 17.53 4.77
N GLN A 122 0.77 17.67 4.36
CA GLN A 122 -0.29 18.38 5.06
C GLN A 122 -1.45 17.41 5.29
N THR A 123 -1.96 17.35 6.51
CA THR A 123 -2.97 16.34 6.90
C THR A 123 -4.16 16.96 7.59
N HIS A 124 -5.33 16.37 7.34
CA HIS A 124 -6.55 16.63 8.08
C HIS A 124 -7.25 15.30 8.37
N PHE A 125 -7.45 15.01 9.65
CA PHE A 125 -8.05 13.75 10.10
C PHE A 125 -9.32 14.00 10.90
N ALA A 126 -10.25 13.07 10.81
CA ALA A 126 -11.50 13.07 11.56
C ALA A 126 -11.89 11.64 11.96
N ASP A 127 -12.65 11.54 13.04
CA ASP A 127 -13.39 10.34 13.41
C ASP A 127 -14.87 10.71 13.45
N PHE A 128 -15.65 10.15 12.51
CA PHE A 128 -17.06 10.50 12.35
C PHE A 128 -18.02 9.47 12.99
N ASN A 129 -17.63 8.19 12.99
CA ASN A 129 -18.53 7.14 13.50
C ASN A 129 -17.79 5.96 14.17
N HIS A 130 -16.47 6.06 14.39
CA HIS A 130 -15.69 4.98 15.01
C HIS A 130 -15.22 5.30 16.44
N GLU A 131 -15.61 6.42 17.05
CA GLU A 131 -15.20 6.81 18.43
C GLU A 131 -15.35 5.70 19.47
N LYS A 132 -16.31 4.78 19.29
CA LYS A 132 -16.55 3.64 20.19
C LYS A 132 -15.90 2.35 19.72
N LEU A 133 -15.32 2.32 18.54
CA LEU A 133 -14.78 1.14 17.88
C LEU A 133 -13.26 1.15 17.80
N THR A 134 -12.67 2.34 17.60
CA THR A 134 -11.21 2.49 17.38
C THR A 134 -10.63 3.60 18.26
N ALA A 135 -9.32 3.57 18.44
CA ALA A 135 -8.54 4.61 19.13
C ALA A 135 -7.89 5.62 18.14
N PHE A 136 -8.34 5.64 16.87
CA PHE A 136 -7.76 6.45 15.82
C PHE A 136 -8.85 6.91 14.82
N GLU A 137 -8.47 7.76 13.89
CA GLU A 137 -9.34 8.33 12.87
C GLU A 137 -9.94 7.28 11.94
N ASP A 138 -11.14 7.56 11.44
CA ASP A 138 -11.77 6.80 10.37
C ASP A 138 -11.64 7.43 8.99
N SER A 139 -11.28 8.71 8.92
CA SER A 139 -11.23 9.47 7.67
C SER A 139 -10.07 10.47 7.65
N GLY A 140 -9.54 10.73 6.46
CA GLY A 140 -8.47 11.71 6.31
C GLY A 140 -8.26 12.22 4.89
N PHE A 141 -7.71 13.43 4.84
CA PHE A 141 -7.15 14.06 3.65
C PHE A 141 -5.68 14.32 3.88
N VAL A 142 -4.85 13.94 2.93
CA VAL A 142 -3.40 14.15 2.96
C VAL A 142 -2.98 14.76 1.64
N ASN A 143 -2.36 15.94 1.67
CA ASN A 143 -1.75 16.58 0.50
C ASN A 143 -0.23 16.53 0.65
N PHE A 144 0.49 16.34 -0.43
CA PHE A 144 1.95 16.21 -0.43
C PHE A 144 2.56 16.55 -1.79
N ASN A 145 3.88 16.66 -1.83
CA ASN A 145 4.65 16.68 -3.06
C ASN A 145 5.44 15.37 -3.19
N PHE A 146 5.67 14.91 -4.42
CA PHE A 146 6.65 13.87 -4.67
C PHE A 146 8.06 14.45 -4.69
N VAL A 147 9.02 13.74 -4.11
CA VAL A 147 10.43 14.15 -4.11
C VAL A 147 10.96 14.27 -5.55
N ASN A 148 10.48 13.42 -6.45
CA ASN A 148 10.85 13.41 -7.86
C ASN A 148 10.08 14.42 -8.72
N GLY A 149 9.26 15.29 -8.10
CA GLY A 149 8.42 16.28 -8.78
C GLY A 149 6.96 15.87 -8.93
N GLY A 150 6.11 16.87 -9.06
CA GLY A 150 4.65 16.70 -9.04
C GLY A 150 4.06 16.76 -7.64
N MET A 151 2.72 16.77 -7.57
CA MET A 151 1.97 16.82 -6.31
C MET A 151 1.01 15.65 -6.20
N GLY A 152 0.60 15.33 -4.98
CA GLY A 152 -0.37 14.28 -4.75
C GLY A 152 -1.33 14.55 -3.61
N SER A 153 -2.42 13.81 -3.62
CA SER A 153 -3.36 13.76 -2.51
C SER A 153 -3.79 12.32 -2.24
N LEU A 154 -4.04 12.02 -0.97
CA LEU A 154 -4.67 10.80 -0.50
C LEU A 154 -5.93 11.18 0.27
N SER A 155 -7.08 10.70 -0.19
CA SER A 155 -8.35 10.82 0.50
C SER A 155 -8.79 9.42 0.92
N TYR A 156 -9.13 9.25 2.19
CA TYR A 156 -9.55 7.94 2.66
C TYR A 156 -10.63 8.01 3.73
N SER A 157 -11.43 6.96 3.79
CA SER A 157 -12.38 6.73 4.88
C SER A 157 -12.68 5.25 5.03
N THR A 158 -12.82 4.81 6.28
CA THR A 158 -13.39 3.51 6.64
C THR A 158 -14.85 3.60 7.10
N ALA A 159 -15.42 4.81 7.11
CA ALA A 159 -16.80 5.10 7.51
C ALA A 159 -17.83 4.97 6.38
N VAL A 160 -17.48 4.32 5.26
CA VAL A 160 -18.41 4.09 4.15
C VAL A 160 -19.55 3.16 4.59
N TRP A 161 -20.77 3.47 4.17
CA TRP A 161 -21.95 2.68 4.54
C TRP A 161 -21.92 1.27 3.94
N ASP A 162 -22.14 0.26 4.78
CA ASP A 162 -22.42 -1.14 4.47
C ASP A 162 -21.33 -1.91 3.71
N LYS A 163 -20.76 -1.37 2.64
CA LYS A 163 -19.77 -2.04 1.78
C LYS A 163 -18.71 -1.08 1.26
N ASN A 164 -17.57 -1.63 0.85
CA ASN A 164 -16.52 -0.83 0.21
C ASN A 164 -17.06 -0.14 -1.05
N LEU A 165 -16.63 1.10 -1.26
CA LEU A 165 -16.99 1.89 -2.43
C LEU A 165 -15.93 1.73 -3.53
N GLU A 166 -14.72 2.24 -3.29
CA GLU A 166 -13.62 2.18 -4.27
C GLU A 166 -12.25 2.25 -3.61
N SER A 167 -11.25 1.87 -4.39
CA SER A 167 -9.88 2.32 -4.23
C SER A 167 -9.36 2.68 -5.61
N SER A 168 -9.01 3.95 -5.83
CA SER A 168 -8.68 4.46 -7.16
C SER A 168 -7.45 5.35 -7.12
N MET A 169 -6.78 5.45 -8.27
CA MET A 169 -5.66 6.35 -8.51
C MET A 169 -5.86 7.05 -9.84
N LEU A 170 -5.97 8.38 -9.80
CA LEU A 170 -5.96 9.24 -10.98
C LEU A 170 -4.56 9.83 -11.15
N ILE A 171 -4.03 9.72 -12.35
CA ILE A 171 -2.71 10.26 -12.73
C ILE A 171 -2.90 11.27 -13.85
N VAL A 172 -2.40 12.48 -13.66
CA VAL A 172 -2.29 13.52 -14.70
C VAL A 172 -0.80 13.76 -14.97
N ALA A 173 -0.40 13.58 -16.21
CA ALA A 173 0.99 13.66 -16.62
C ALA A 173 1.14 14.42 -17.94
N GLU A 174 2.37 14.71 -18.32
CA GLU A 174 2.72 15.50 -19.51
C GLU A 174 2.15 14.91 -20.81
N ASN A 175 2.24 13.60 -20.96
CA ASN A 175 1.86 12.90 -22.18
C ASN A 175 0.56 12.11 -22.04
N GLY A 176 -0.19 12.26 -20.95
CA GLY A 176 -1.46 11.56 -20.82
C GLY A 176 -2.06 11.58 -19.42
N SER A 177 -3.22 10.95 -19.33
CA SER A 177 -3.93 10.75 -18.08
C SER A 177 -4.44 9.32 -17.98
N VAL A 178 -4.40 8.78 -16.77
CA VAL A 178 -4.83 7.42 -16.46
C VAL A 178 -5.65 7.42 -15.18
N LYS A 179 -6.75 6.68 -15.16
CA LYS A 179 -7.46 6.35 -13.92
C LYS A 179 -7.53 4.83 -13.76
N ILE A 180 -6.96 4.35 -12.67
CA ILE A 180 -7.12 2.98 -12.21
C ILE A 180 -8.12 3.03 -11.06
N GLY A 181 -9.13 2.17 -11.07
CA GLY A 181 -10.23 2.18 -10.12
C GLY A 181 -10.72 0.79 -9.74
N GLY A 182 -12.01 0.67 -9.55
CA GLY A 182 -12.62 -0.50 -8.94
C GLY A 182 -12.50 -0.51 -7.41
N GLN A 183 -12.81 -1.63 -6.78
CA GLN A 183 -12.80 -1.70 -5.32
C GLN A 183 -11.40 -1.67 -4.71
N TYR A 184 -10.37 -2.11 -5.44
CA TYR A 184 -8.98 -2.24 -4.95
C TYR A 184 -7.94 -2.01 -6.05
N MET A 185 -8.18 -1.02 -6.93
CA MET A 185 -7.32 -0.71 -8.09
C MET A 185 -7.18 -1.90 -9.05
N ASN A 186 -8.27 -2.59 -9.32
CA ASN A 186 -8.30 -3.80 -10.13
C ASN A 186 -8.77 -3.56 -11.57
N GLU A 187 -9.10 -2.32 -11.93
CA GLU A 187 -9.65 -1.95 -13.23
C GLU A 187 -8.97 -0.69 -13.76
N VAL A 188 -8.73 -0.60 -15.07
CA VAL A 188 -8.34 0.65 -15.73
C VAL A 188 -9.61 1.30 -16.26
N GLU A 189 -10.08 2.35 -15.58
CA GLU A 189 -11.32 3.04 -15.91
C GLU A 189 -11.14 4.08 -17.04
N TYR A 190 -9.92 4.62 -17.14
CA TYR A 190 -9.57 5.59 -18.17
C TYR A 190 -8.09 5.50 -18.53
N CYS A 191 -7.80 5.52 -19.82
CA CYS A 191 -6.45 5.62 -20.36
C CYS A 191 -6.47 6.48 -21.62
N HIS A 192 -5.72 7.58 -21.59
CA HIS A 192 -5.43 8.37 -22.78
C HIS A 192 -3.99 8.86 -22.69
N ILE A 193 -3.10 8.22 -23.45
CA ILE A 193 -1.66 8.49 -23.47
C ILE A 193 -1.27 8.76 -24.92
N LYS A 194 -0.45 9.78 -25.14
CA LYS A 194 0.01 10.21 -26.44
C LYS A 194 0.70 9.05 -27.19
N ASP A 195 0.27 8.81 -28.44
CA ASP A 195 0.83 7.78 -29.33
C ASP A 195 0.87 6.37 -28.71
N TYR A 196 -0.12 6.07 -27.84
CA TYR A 196 -0.20 4.77 -27.16
C TYR A 196 -1.65 4.25 -27.14
N GLU A 197 -1.80 3.00 -27.54
CA GLU A 197 -3.03 2.23 -27.41
C GLU A 197 -2.85 1.19 -26.29
N MET A 198 -3.75 1.22 -25.31
CA MET A 198 -3.69 0.31 -24.18
C MET A 198 -4.02 -1.12 -24.63
N PRO A 199 -3.16 -2.11 -24.34
CA PRO A 199 -3.47 -3.50 -24.64
C PRO A 199 -4.58 -4.03 -23.71
N GLU A 200 -5.22 -5.11 -24.12
CA GLU A 200 -6.08 -5.87 -23.23
C GLU A 200 -5.25 -6.47 -22.09
N LEU A 201 -5.62 -6.16 -20.87
CA LEU A 201 -4.94 -6.69 -19.68
C LEU A 201 -5.51 -8.06 -19.30
N ALA A 202 -4.68 -8.89 -18.69
CA ALA A 202 -5.14 -10.14 -18.11
C ALA A 202 -6.24 -9.88 -17.05
N PRO A 203 -7.17 -10.81 -16.83
CA PRO A 203 -8.18 -10.70 -15.77
C PRO A 203 -7.54 -10.55 -14.39
N THR A 204 -8.10 -9.68 -13.57
CA THR A 204 -7.69 -9.50 -12.18
C THR A 204 -8.29 -10.57 -11.28
N ASN A 205 -7.53 -10.99 -10.26
CA ASN A 205 -8.07 -11.85 -9.22
C ASN A 205 -9.14 -11.09 -8.40
N PRO A 206 -10.13 -11.78 -7.83
CA PRO A 206 -11.11 -11.14 -6.94
C PRO A 206 -10.45 -10.58 -5.67
N GLY A 207 -11.17 -9.74 -4.94
CA GLY A 207 -10.77 -9.33 -3.59
C GLY A 207 -10.88 -10.47 -2.59
N ASN A 208 -10.05 -10.42 -1.55
CA ASN A 208 -10.17 -11.32 -0.41
C ASN A 208 -11.56 -11.17 0.22
N ASP A 209 -12.28 -12.27 0.36
CA ASP A 209 -13.61 -12.32 0.96
C ASP A 209 -13.53 -12.94 2.35
N TYR A 210 -13.81 -12.12 3.36
CA TYR A 210 -13.83 -12.53 4.77
C TYR A 210 -15.27 -12.69 5.30
N GLY A 211 -16.26 -12.72 4.41
CA GLY A 211 -17.67 -12.78 4.73
C GLY A 211 -18.23 -11.39 5.06
N PRO A 212 -18.08 -10.90 6.31
CA PRO A 212 -18.62 -9.59 6.70
C PRO A 212 -17.99 -8.40 5.98
N TYR A 213 -16.77 -8.54 5.46
CA TYR A 213 -16.06 -7.47 4.74
C TYR A 213 -15.15 -8.04 3.65
N LYS A 214 -14.80 -7.18 2.70
CA LYS A 214 -13.85 -7.51 1.63
C LYS A 214 -12.55 -6.74 1.79
N GLY A 215 -11.44 -7.39 1.41
CA GLY A 215 -10.09 -6.82 1.41
C GLY A 215 -9.55 -6.54 0.02
N SER A 216 -8.23 -6.42 -0.09
CA SER A 216 -7.49 -6.26 -1.34
C SER A 216 -7.44 -7.54 -2.17
N ALA A 217 -6.82 -7.48 -3.36
CA ALA A 217 -6.72 -8.57 -4.32
C ALA A 217 -6.10 -9.86 -3.74
N GLN A 218 -6.63 -11.01 -4.17
CA GLN A 218 -6.14 -12.35 -3.82
C GLN A 218 -4.89 -12.72 -4.62
N ASN A 219 -3.79 -12.00 -4.43
CA ASN A 219 -2.53 -12.19 -5.18
C ASN A 219 -1.40 -12.81 -4.33
N HIS A 220 -1.70 -13.38 -3.18
CA HIS A 220 -0.69 -13.99 -2.29
C HIS A 220 0.08 -15.14 -2.96
N ASN A 221 -0.55 -15.88 -3.88
CA ASN A 221 0.10 -16.92 -4.67
C ASN A 221 1.26 -16.38 -5.52
N PHE A 222 1.17 -15.16 -6.01
CA PHE A 222 2.26 -14.51 -6.76
C PHE A 222 3.40 -14.10 -5.83
N VAL A 223 3.10 -13.62 -4.61
CA VAL A 223 4.12 -13.37 -3.59
C VAL A 223 4.90 -14.64 -3.29
N ILE A 224 4.21 -15.75 -3.01
CA ILE A 224 4.88 -17.03 -2.72
C ILE A 224 5.68 -17.54 -3.91
N ARG A 225 5.16 -17.35 -5.14
CA ARG A 225 5.93 -17.70 -6.36
C ARG A 225 7.21 -16.88 -6.45
N ASN A 226 7.16 -15.56 -6.21
CA ASN A 226 8.36 -14.72 -6.20
C ASN A 226 9.36 -15.19 -5.13
N VAL A 227 8.90 -15.53 -3.92
CA VAL A 227 9.76 -16.10 -2.87
C VAL A 227 10.48 -17.37 -3.37
N VAL A 228 9.75 -18.32 -3.95
CA VAL A 228 10.31 -19.58 -4.46
C VAL A 228 11.32 -19.30 -5.57
N ASN A 229 10.97 -18.46 -6.55
CA ASN A 229 11.83 -18.14 -7.69
C ASN A 229 13.14 -17.47 -7.24
N VAL A 230 13.05 -16.46 -6.38
CA VAL A 230 14.25 -15.76 -5.87
C VAL A 230 15.14 -16.70 -5.04
N LEU A 231 14.56 -17.48 -4.14
CA LEU A 231 15.34 -18.37 -3.27
C LEU A 231 15.93 -19.57 -4.02
N SER A 232 15.31 -20.00 -5.11
CA SER A 232 15.87 -21.04 -6.00
C SER A 232 16.90 -20.51 -7.00
N GLY A 233 17.13 -19.19 -7.03
CA GLY A 233 18.08 -18.55 -7.96
C GLY A 233 17.59 -18.54 -9.40
N ALA A 234 16.28 -18.45 -9.65
CA ALA A 234 15.72 -18.37 -10.99
C ALA A 234 16.28 -17.12 -11.73
N PRO A 235 16.74 -17.26 -12.99
CA PRO A 235 17.39 -16.17 -13.72
C PRO A 235 16.48 -14.94 -13.86
N GLY A 236 17.00 -13.76 -13.54
CA GLY A 236 16.29 -12.48 -13.68
C GLY A 236 15.27 -12.18 -12.58
N GLU A 237 15.05 -13.09 -11.65
CA GLU A 237 14.10 -12.88 -10.55
C GLU A 237 14.69 -12.01 -9.45
N ILE A 238 13.93 -11.01 -9.05
CA ILE A 238 14.24 -10.11 -7.93
C ILE A 238 13.09 -10.13 -6.91
N ILE A 239 13.36 -9.69 -5.69
CA ILE A 239 12.31 -9.53 -4.69
C ILE A 239 11.40 -8.38 -5.11
N THR A 240 10.13 -8.65 -5.35
CA THR A 240 9.14 -7.65 -5.80
C THR A 240 8.90 -6.57 -4.76
N THR A 241 8.89 -6.92 -3.47
CA THR A 241 8.83 -5.97 -2.36
C THR A 241 9.84 -6.37 -1.30
N ASN A 242 10.99 -5.74 -1.33
CA ASN A 242 12.09 -6.02 -0.40
C ASN A 242 11.90 -5.29 0.95
N VAL A 243 12.77 -5.60 1.90
CA VAL A 243 12.73 -5.07 3.27
C VAL A 243 12.85 -3.54 3.33
N LEU A 244 13.61 -2.91 2.43
CA LEU A 244 13.77 -1.45 2.38
C LEU A 244 12.50 -0.76 1.89
N GLU A 245 11.84 -1.34 0.91
CA GLU A 245 10.56 -0.84 0.41
C GLU A 245 9.46 -0.98 1.48
N GLY A 246 9.41 -2.13 2.17
CA GLY A 246 8.49 -2.32 3.30
C GLY A 246 8.71 -1.31 4.42
N MET A 247 9.97 -1.04 4.77
CA MET A 247 10.34 0.01 5.74
C MET A 247 9.92 1.40 5.25
N LYS A 248 10.09 1.70 3.95
CA LYS A 248 9.72 3.00 3.39
C LYS A 248 8.20 3.25 3.46
N VAL A 249 7.38 2.24 3.29
CA VAL A 249 5.92 2.36 3.49
C VAL A 249 5.59 2.71 4.94
N VAL A 250 6.25 2.07 5.91
CA VAL A 250 6.12 2.41 7.34
C VAL A 250 6.54 3.85 7.60
N ASP A 251 7.68 4.31 7.06
CA ASP A 251 8.18 5.67 7.16
C ASP A 251 7.17 6.69 6.63
N ILE A 252 6.64 6.47 5.42
CA ILE A 252 5.65 7.36 4.81
C ILE A 252 4.40 7.47 5.68
N ILE A 253 3.84 6.35 6.14
CA ILE A 253 2.66 6.34 7.01
C ILE A 253 2.94 7.10 8.32
N ARG A 254 4.09 6.86 8.93
CA ARG A 254 4.49 7.57 10.16
C ARG A 254 4.63 9.08 9.95
N ARG A 255 5.20 9.52 8.84
CA ARG A 255 5.30 10.94 8.49
C ARG A 255 3.93 11.57 8.24
N ILE A 256 3.00 10.85 7.62
CA ILE A 256 1.62 11.29 7.47
C ILE A 256 0.98 11.49 8.85
N TYR A 257 1.08 10.52 9.75
CA TYR A 257 0.52 10.64 11.10
C TYR A 257 1.24 11.70 11.96
N ALA A 258 2.52 11.95 11.76
CA ALA A 258 3.25 13.01 12.46
C ALA A 258 2.74 14.42 12.10
N GLY A 259 2.12 14.60 10.94
CA GLY A 259 1.43 15.82 10.54
C GLY A 259 0.07 16.04 11.21
N LYS A 260 -0.39 15.10 12.04
CA LYS A 260 -1.67 15.21 12.78
C LYS A 260 -1.60 16.38 13.77
N SER A 261 -2.35 17.44 13.47
CA SER A 261 -2.56 18.52 14.44
C SER A 261 -3.27 17.95 15.64
N VAL A 262 -2.61 17.96 16.81
CA VAL A 262 -3.27 17.69 18.07
C VAL A 262 -4.21 18.88 18.33
N LYS A 263 -5.52 18.62 18.30
CA LYS A 263 -6.51 19.60 18.77
C LYS A 263 -6.56 19.63 20.27
#